data_04c60c04c4ebf8e463d104db22daa7ba
#
_entry.id   04c60c04c4ebf8e463d104db22daa7ba
#
_cell.length_a   1.000
_cell.length_b   1.000
_cell.length_c   1.000
_cell.angle_alpha   90.00
_cell.angle_beta   90.00
_cell.angle_gamma   90.00
#
_symmetry.space_group_name_H-M   'P 1'
#
loop_
_entity.id
_entity.type
_entity.pdbx_description
1 polymer ?
#
loop_
_entity_poly.entity_id
_entity_poly.type
_entity_poly.pdbx_seq_one_letter_code
_entity_poly.pdbx_strand_id
1 'polypeptide(L)'
;DINCGVRLIRTDMVEQDIRSKQKELIDELYKEVPAGLGSKGKITLSDREIDSVLSIGAQWAADEGYLWESDLDVLEENGYIENSSPEHVSHYARTRGRKQVGSLGSGNHFLEVQKVDEVFDEEAAKAFGLFEGQAVVMMHTGSRGCGHQVCQDHLDCVLRASKREGIDLPDKQLAAAPLDTKE
;
A
#
# COMPACT_ATOMS: atom_id res chain seq x y z
N ASP A 1 1.23 -2.36 11.03
CA ASP A 1 1.40 -1.71 9.74
C ASP A 1 1.50 -0.20 9.91
N ILE A 2 2.54 0.41 9.36
CA ILE A 2 2.71 1.86 9.45
C ILE A 2 1.64 2.58 8.66
N ASN A 3 1.31 2.06 7.48
CA ASN A 3 0.27 2.60 6.63
C ASN A 3 -0.34 1.52 5.74
N CYS A 4 -1.65 1.51 5.64
CA CYS A 4 -2.40 0.83 4.60
C CYS A 4 -2.92 1.84 3.59
N GLY A 5 -2.86 1.49 2.32
CA GLY A 5 -3.38 2.31 1.23
C GLY A 5 -4.45 1.59 0.43
N VAL A 6 -5.42 2.34 -0.04
CA VAL A 6 -6.43 1.86 -0.99
C VAL A 6 -6.17 2.49 -2.34
N ARG A 7 -6.21 1.69 -3.40
CA ARG A 7 -6.11 2.17 -4.77
C ARG A 7 -7.27 1.63 -5.58
N LEU A 8 -7.80 2.48 -6.44
CA LEU A 8 -8.83 2.12 -7.42
C LEU A 8 -8.23 2.24 -8.82
N ILE A 9 -8.17 1.12 -9.52
CA ILE A 9 -7.79 1.10 -10.94
C ILE A 9 -9.09 1.12 -11.75
N ARG A 10 -9.28 2.14 -12.56
CA ARG A 10 -10.38 2.19 -13.52
C ARG A 10 -9.98 1.48 -14.81
N THR A 11 -10.96 0.90 -15.46
CA THR A 11 -10.80 0.25 -16.77
C THR A 11 -11.76 0.85 -17.77
N ASP A 12 -11.56 0.58 -19.05
CA ASP A 12 -12.51 0.92 -20.11
C ASP A 12 -13.57 -0.18 -20.33
N MET A 13 -13.58 -1.21 -19.46
CA MET A 13 -14.49 -2.35 -19.53
C MET A 13 -15.76 -2.08 -18.73
N VAL A 14 -16.83 -2.77 -19.10
CA VAL A 14 -18.08 -2.83 -18.36
C VAL A 14 -18.30 -4.20 -17.74
N GLU A 15 -19.24 -4.33 -16.81
CA GLU A 15 -19.56 -5.58 -16.12
C GLU A 15 -19.75 -6.76 -17.08
N GLN A 16 -20.45 -6.55 -18.20
CA GLN A 16 -20.75 -7.61 -19.17
C GLN A 16 -19.48 -8.21 -19.81
N ASP A 17 -18.42 -7.43 -19.98
CA ASP A 17 -17.15 -7.90 -20.57
C ASP A 17 -16.47 -8.91 -19.64
N ILE A 18 -16.66 -8.74 -18.34
CA ILE A 18 -16.02 -9.55 -17.30
C ILE A 18 -16.87 -10.74 -16.87
N ARG A 19 -18.19 -10.57 -16.83
CA ARG A 19 -19.13 -11.55 -16.26
C ARG A 19 -18.96 -12.96 -16.85
N SER A 20 -18.76 -13.07 -18.16
CA SER A 20 -18.58 -14.35 -18.85
C SER A 20 -17.24 -15.04 -18.54
N LYS A 21 -16.23 -14.28 -18.09
CA LYS A 21 -14.88 -14.73 -17.77
C LYS A 21 -14.54 -14.63 -16.27
N GLN A 22 -15.51 -14.40 -15.42
CA GLN A 22 -15.31 -14.15 -14.00
C GLN A 22 -14.51 -15.27 -13.31
N LYS A 23 -14.80 -16.52 -13.62
CA LYS A 23 -14.07 -17.65 -13.04
C LYS A 23 -12.61 -17.67 -13.47
N GLU A 24 -12.35 -17.49 -14.77
CA GLU A 24 -10.98 -17.44 -15.31
C GLU A 24 -10.20 -16.29 -14.69
N LEU A 25 -10.82 -15.11 -14.57
CA LEU A 25 -10.22 -13.94 -13.96
C LEU A 25 -9.85 -14.19 -12.51
N ILE A 26 -10.73 -14.78 -11.72
CA ILE A 26 -10.46 -15.11 -10.30
C ILE A 26 -9.32 -16.13 -10.20
N ASP A 27 -9.34 -17.17 -11.03
CA ASP A 27 -8.31 -18.22 -11.04
C ASP A 27 -6.92 -17.61 -11.40
N GLU A 28 -6.86 -16.70 -12.36
CA GLU A 28 -5.61 -16.00 -12.72
C GLU A 28 -5.17 -14.99 -11.64
N LEU A 29 -6.08 -14.21 -11.07
CA LEU A 29 -5.74 -13.31 -9.96
C LEU A 29 -5.20 -14.09 -8.76
N TYR A 30 -5.80 -15.21 -8.41
CA TYR A 30 -5.32 -16.06 -7.33
C TYR A 30 -3.90 -16.61 -7.57
N LYS A 31 -3.58 -16.93 -8.82
CA LYS A 31 -2.27 -17.43 -9.22
C LYS A 31 -1.22 -16.31 -9.32
N GLU A 32 -1.62 -15.14 -9.84
CA GLU A 32 -0.70 -14.05 -10.16
C GLU A 32 -0.44 -13.09 -8.99
N VAL A 33 -1.40 -12.96 -8.06
CA VAL A 33 -1.31 -12.05 -6.91
C VAL A 33 -1.05 -12.82 -5.63
N PRO A 34 0.20 -12.91 -5.16
CA PRO A 34 0.53 -13.61 -3.92
C PRO A 34 -0.17 -12.96 -2.73
N ALA A 35 -0.98 -13.75 -2.02
CA ALA A 35 -1.74 -13.31 -0.85
C ALA A 35 -1.45 -14.20 0.36
N GLY A 36 -1.72 -13.69 1.57
CA GLY A 36 -1.58 -14.43 2.81
C GLY A 36 -0.45 -13.93 3.72
N LEU A 37 -0.48 -14.40 4.97
CA LEU A 37 0.50 -14.05 5.98
C LEU A 37 1.88 -14.61 5.58
N GLY A 38 2.87 -13.73 5.50
CA GLY A 38 4.24 -14.12 5.12
C GLY A 38 4.40 -14.51 3.65
N SER A 39 3.38 -14.29 2.81
CA SER A 39 3.48 -14.52 1.36
C SER A 39 4.65 -13.73 0.78
N LYS A 40 5.33 -14.36 -0.17
CA LYS A 40 6.42 -13.73 -0.92
C LYS A 40 5.87 -13.20 -2.22
N GLY A 41 6.26 -11.97 -2.58
CA GLY A 41 6.01 -11.42 -3.90
C GLY A 41 6.80 -12.16 -4.98
N LYS A 42 6.44 -11.94 -6.23
CA LYS A 42 7.24 -12.38 -7.38
C LYS A 42 8.54 -11.58 -7.51
N ILE A 43 8.57 -10.40 -6.91
CA ILE A 43 9.72 -9.50 -6.84
C ILE A 43 10.51 -9.83 -5.58
N THR A 44 11.82 -9.99 -5.71
CA THR A 44 12.74 -10.13 -4.58
C THR A 44 13.83 -9.09 -4.71
N LEU A 45 13.88 -8.18 -3.75
CA LEU A 45 14.81 -7.05 -3.75
C LEU A 45 16.14 -7.40 -3.09
N SER A 46 17.22 -6.84 -3.61
CA SER A 46 18.51 -6.71 -2.91
C SER A 46 18.41 -5.67 -1.78
N ASP A 47 19.45 -5.58 -0.96
CA ASP A 47 19.52 -4.56 0.10
C ASP A 47 19.55 -3.14 -0.48
N ARG A 48 20.17 -2.94 -1.64
CA ARG A 48 20.20 -1.65 -2.32
C ARG A 48 18.84 -1.27 -2.90
N GLU A 49 18.14 -2.22 -3.49
CA GLU A 49 16.82 -1.96 -4.07
C GLU A 49 15.77 -1.65 -3.01
N ILE A 50 15.78 -2.35 -1.85
CA ILE A 50 14.85 -1.99 -0.76
C ILE A 50 15.14 -0.60 -0.22
N ASP A 51 16.41 -0.17 -0.14
CA ASP A 51 16.75 1.20 0.24
C ASP A 51 16.26 2.22 -0.79
N SER A 52 16.31 1.89 -2.08
CA SER A 52 15.73 2.73 -3.14
C SER A 52 14.22 2.83 -2.99
N VAL A 53 13.50 1.72 -2.78
CA VAL A 53 12.05 1.72 -2.53
C VAL A 53 11.70 2.61 -1.34
N LEU A 54 12.46 2.51 -0.24
CA LEU A 54 12.24 3.31 0.97
C LEU A 54 12.56 4.80 0.78
N SER A 55 13.44 5.13 -0.17
CA SER A 55 13.89 6.51 -0.42
C SER A 55 13.05 7.24 -1.45
N ILE A 56 12.69 6.58 -2.55
CA ILE A 56 12.04 7.20 -3.71
C ILE A 56 10.63 6.65 -4.01
N GLY A 57 10.13 5.76 -3.15
CA GLY A 57 8.76 5.28 -3.21
C GLY A 57 8.37 4.65 -4.54
N ALA A 58 7.22 5.05 -5.09
CA ALA A 58 6.68 4.51 -6.32
C ALA A 58 7.53 4.85 -7.56
N GLN A 59 8.39 5.86 -7.50
CA GLN A 59 9.33 6.16 -8.58
C GLN A 59 10.23 4.95 -8.88
N TRP A 60 10.68 4.23 -7.85
CA TRP A 60 11.42 2.98 -8.06
C TRP A 60 10.64 1.97 -8.92
N ALA A 61 9.34 1.84 -8.67
CA ALA A 61 8.50 0.92 -9.44
C ALA A 61 8.34 1.35 -10.91
N ALA A 62 8.31 2.66 -11.17
CA ALA A 62 8.30 3.21 -12.54
C ALA A 62 9.64 2.94 -13.24
N ASP A 63 10.77 3.20 -12.57
CA ASP A 63 12.12 3.00 -13.10
C ASP A 63 12.38 1.51 -13.47
N GLU A 64 11.81 0.58 -12.70
CA GLU A 64 11.91 -0.86 -12.94
C GLU A 64 10.80 -1.43 -13.87
N GLY A 65 9.91 -0.58 -14.36
CA GLY A 65 8.87 -0.97 -15.32
C GLY A 65 7.67 -1.70 -14.70
N TYR A 66 7.45 -1.59 -13.39
CA TYR A 66 6.28 -2.12 -12.68
C TYR A 66 5.12 -1.13 -12.61
N LEU A 67 5.34 0.11 -12.99
CA LEU A 67 4.40 1.21 -12.96
C LEU A 67 4.63 2.08 -14.19
N TRP A 68 3.58 2.64 -14.78
CA TRP A 68 3.72 3.67 -15.80
C TRP A 68 4.01 5.03 -15.14
N GLU A 69 4.89 5.82 -15.74
CA GLU A 69 5.20 7.17 -15.22
C GLU A 69 3.94 8.03 -15.01
N SER A 70 2.96 7.89 -15.92
CA SER A 70 1.68 8.59 -15.80
C SER A 70 0.86 8.23 -14.56
N ASP A 71 1.12 7.08 -13.94
CA ASP A 71 0.42 6.68 -12.73
C ASP A 71 0.91 7.47 -11.50
N LEU A 72 2.14 7.98 -11.53
CA LEU A 72 2.69 8.82 -10.45
C LEU A 72 1.85 10.08 -10.24
N ASP A 73 1.35 10.68 -11.31
CA ASP A 73 0.54 11.91 -11.27
C ASP A 73 -0.80 11.74 -10.54
N VAL A 74 -1.28 10.49 -10.42
CA VAL A 74 -2.57 10.16 -9.78
C VAL A 74 -2.40 9.40 -8.46
N LEU A 75 -1.16 9.16 -8.02
CA LEU A 75 -0.88 8.63 -6.69
C LEU A 75 -0.79 9.76 -5.67
N GLU A 76 -1.19 9.46 -4.44
CA GLU A 76 -0.99 10.35 -3.30
C GLU A 76 0.49 10.74 -3.17
N GLU A 77 0.77 12.03 -2.97
CA GLU A 77 2.14 12.58 -2.91
C GLU A 77 3.02 12.17 -4.11
N ASN A 78 2.42 11.93 -5.28
CA ASN A 78 3.08 11.40 -6.47
C ASN A 78 3.85 10.09 -6.20
N GLY A 79 3.38 9.32 -5.21
CA GLY A 79 3.99 8.06 -4.80
C GLY A 79 5.28 8.19 -4.01
N TYR A 80 5.61 9.38 -3.51
CA TYR A 80 6.85 9.67 -2.78
C TYR A 80 6.60 10.63 -1.62
N ILE A 81 7.15 10.34 -0.46
CA ILE A 81 7.12 11.23 0.70
C ILE A 81 8.49 11.92 0.84
N GLU A 82 8.47 13.25 0.77
CA GLU A 82 9.68 14.05 0.91
C GLU A 82 10.38 13.80 2.25
N ASN A 83 11.71 13.78 2.23
CA ASN A 83 12.57 13.51 3.39
C ASN A 83 12.45 12.09 3.96
N SER A 84 11.94 11.13 3.20
CA SER A 84 12.01 9.73 3.59
C SER A 84 13.47 9.26 3.71
N SER A 85 13.75 8.51 4.77
CA SER A 85 15.12 8.21 5.20
C SER A 85 15.27 6.73 5.57
N PRO A 86 15.86 5.90 4.69
CA PRO A 86 15.98 4.47 4.92
C PRO A 86 16.94 4.12 6.06
N GLU A 87 17.87 5.01 6.45
CA GLU A 87 18.82 4.74 7.54
C GLU A 87 18.15 4.49 8.90
N HIS A 88 16.93 4.99 9.09
CA HIS A 88 16.15 4.76 10.30
C HIS A 88 15.35 3.44 10.29
N VAL A 89 15.40 2.71 9.19
CA VAL A 89 14.75 1.40 9.05
C VAL A 89 15.73 0.29 9.42
N SER A 90 15.38 -0.55 10.39
CA SER A 90 16.26 -1.61 10.85
C SER A 90 16.58 -2.63 9.73
N HIS A 91 17.74 -3.27 9.83
CA HIS A 91 18.10 -4.35 8.91
C HIS A 91 17.06 -5.48 8.91
N TYR A 92 16.46 -5.75 10.06
CA TYR A 92 15.42 -6.78 10.19
C TYR A 92 14.14 -6.39 9.44
N ALA A 93 13.70 -5.13 9.56
CA ALA A 93 12.56 -4.62 8.81
C ALA A 93 12.77 -4.71 7.29
N ARG A 94 13.95 -4.30 6.81
CA ARG A 94 14.33 -4.44 5.38
C ARG A 94 14.31 -5.89 4.93
N THR A 95 14.89 -6.80 5.70
CA THR A 95 14.91 -8.24 5.39
C THR A 95 13.50 -8.82 5.26
N ARG A 96 12.55 -8.38 6.10
CA ARG A 96 11.14 -8.74 6.00
C ARG A 96 10.49 -8.17 4.73
N GLY A 97 10.80 -6.92 4.38
CA GLY A 97 10.24 -6.23 3.23
C GLY A 97 10.68 -6.79 1.88
N ARG A 98 11.97 -7.08 1.72
CA ARG A 98 12.60 -7.46 0.44
C ARG A 98 11.89 -8.55 -0.37
N LYS A 99 11.21 -9.45 0.30
CA LYS A 99 10.51 -10.59 -0.32
C LYS A 99 9.00 -10.40 -0.41
N GLN A 100 8.48 -9.27 0.07
CA GLN A 100 7.05 -9.04 0.18
C GLN A 100 6.55 -7.89 -0.71
N VAL A 101 7.44 -7.19 -1.40
CA VAL A 101 7.07 -6.21 -2.42
C VAL A 101 6.26 -6.91 -3.52
N GLY A 102 5.18 -6.30 -3.97
CA GLY A 102 4.27 -6.88 -4.95
C GLY A 102 3.42 -8.05 -4.42
N SER A 103 3.26 -8.19 -3.09
CA SER A 103 2.33 -9.13 -2.48
C SER A 103 1.17 -8.42 -1.80
N LEU A 104 0.01 -9.04 -1.80
CA LEU A 104 -1.22 -8.42 -1.28
C LEU A 104 -1.25 -8.35 0.25
N GLY A 105 -1.00 -9.44 0.93
CA GLY A 105 -1.12 -9.51 2.38
C GLY A 105 -2.26 -10.42 2.87
N SER A 106 -2.71 -10.15 4.09
CA SER A 106 -3.75 -10.93 4.76
C SER A 106 -4.58 -10.02 5.69
N GLY A 107 -5.55 -10.60 6.37
CA GLY A 107 -6.45 -9.84 7.24
C GLY A 107 -7.42 -8.99 6.44
N ASN A 108 -7.38 -7.69 6.65
CA ASN A 108 -8.21 -6.73 5.93
C ASN A 108 -7.63 -6.32 4.56
N HIS A 109 -6.52 -6.90 4.12
CA HIS A 109 -5.98 -6.67 2.79
C HIS A 109 -6.76 -7.45 1.74
N PHE A 110 -7.14 -6.79 0.65
CA PHE A 110 -7.94 -7.39 -0.42
C PHE A 110 -7.57 -6.83 -1.79
N LEU A 111 -7.94 -7.56 -2.83
CA LEU A 111 -8.03 -7.14 -4.20
C LEU A 111 -9.37 -7.61 -4.74
N GLU A 112 -10.16 -6.70 -5.27
CA GLU A 112 -11.52 -6.95 -5.73
C GLU A 112 -11.73 -6.37 -7.12
N VAL A 113 -12.40 -7.15 -7.98
CA VAL A 113 -12.96 -6.63 -9.23
C VAL A 113 -14.40 -6.25 -8.95
N GLN A 114 -14.70 -4.99 -9.13
CA GLN A 114 -15.97 -4.37 -8.74
C GLN A 114 -16.64 -3.74 -9.95
N LYS A 115 -17.91 -3.40 -9.78
CA LYS A 115 -18.70 -2.60 -10.71
C LYS A 115 -19.06 -1.26 -10.04
N VAL A 116 -18.98 -0.17 -10.76
CA VAL A 116 -19.60 1.08 -10.35
C VAL A 116 -21.12 0.88 -10.42
N ASP A 117 -21.76 0.82 -9.27
CA ASP A 117 -23.19 0.48 -9.17
C ASP A 117 -24.08 1.69 -9.36
N GLU A 118 -23.74 2.82 -8.74
CA GLU A 118 -24.48 4.06 -8.78
C GLU A 118 -23.53 5.26 -8.70
N VAL A 119 -23.86 6.32 -9.42
CA VAL A 119 -23.15 7.60 -9.40
C VAL A 119 -24.00 8.62 -8.64
N PHE A 120 -23.51 9.10 -7.51
CA PHE A 120 -24.18 10.10 -6.68
C PHE A 120 -23.81 11.53 -7.04
N ASP A 121 -22.64 11.74 -7.65
CA ASP A 121 -22.12 13.04 -8.08
C ASP A 121 -21.52 12.90 -9.49
N GLU A 122 -22.24 13.40 -10.48
CA GLU A 122 -21.87 13.32 -11.89
C GLU A 122 -20.60 14.12 -12.22
N GLU A 123 -20.39 15.26 -11.56
CA GLU A 123 -19.21 16.10 -11.81
C GLU A 123 -17.95 15.42 -11.26
N ALA A 124 -18.03 14.89 -10.05
CA ALA A 124 -16.95 14.12 -9.45
C ALA A 124 -16.65 12.85 -10.24
N ALA A 125 -17.68 12.07 -10.61
CA ALA A 125 -17.52 10.86 -11.40
C ALA A 125 -16.83 11.15 -12.74
N LYS A 126 -17.25 12.21 -13.43
CA LYS A 126 -16.63 12.66 -14.67
C LYS A 126 -15.17 13.07 -14.47
N ALA A 127 -14.85 13.78 -13.40
CA ALA A 127 -13.48 14.19 -13.08
C ALA A 127 -12.58 13.00 -12.84
N PHE A 128 -13.07 11.94 -12.15
CA PHE A 128 -12.37 10.69 -11.93
C PHE A 128 -12.40 9.73 -13.13
N GLY A 129 -13.21 10.01 -14.14
CA GLY A 129 -13.42 9.13 -15.30
C GLY A 129 -14.16 7.85 -14.94
N LEU A 130 -15.12 7.97 -14.01
CA LEU A 130 -15.99 6.88 -13.58
C LEU A 130 -17.38 7.01 -14.24
N PHE A 131 -18.00 5.88 -14.53
CA PHE A 131 -19.37 5.81 -15.04
C PHE A 131 -20.08 4.55 -14.54
N GLU A 132 -21.39 4.61 -14.48
CA GLU A 132 -22.22 3.50 -14.02
C GLU A 132 -22.07 2.26 -14.91
N GLY A 133 -21.89 1.08 -14.28
CA GLY A 133 -21.63 -0.18 -14.97
C GLY A 133 -20.17 -0.44 -15.31
N GLN A 134 -19.27 0.53 -15.10
CA GLN A 134 -17.83 0.38 -15.33
C GLN A 134 -17.25 -0.68 -14.42
N ALA A 135 -16.38 -1.53 -14.97
CA ALA A 135 -15.56 -2.44 -14.18
C ALA A 135 -14.32 -1.72 -13.64
N VAL A 136 -14.09 -1.85 -12.35
CA VAL A 136 -12.94 -1.26 -11.65
C VAL A 136 -12.27 -2.31 -10.78
N VAL A 137 -10.99 -2.10 -10.44
CA VAL A 137 -10.26 -2.99 -9.53
C VAL A 137 -9.85 -2.18 -8.30
N MET A 138 -10.32 -2.59 -7.15
CA MET A 138 -9.93 -1.99 -5.88
C MET A 138 -8.95 -2.90 -5.15
N MET A 139 -7.89 -2.32 -4.63
CA MET A 139 -6.94 -3.03 -3.78
C MET A 139 -6.70 -2.28 -2.49
N HIS A 140 -6.64 -3.01 -1.40
CA HIS A 140 -6.22 -2.54 -0.10
C HIS A 140 -5.03 -3.37 0.36
N THR A 141 -3.90 -2.73 0.50
CA THR A 141 -2.66 -3.35 0.98
C THR A 141 -1.84 -2.33 1.77
N GLY A 142 -0.72 -2.76 2.35
CA GLY A 142 0.10 -1.88 3.16
C GLY A 142 1.59 -2.20 3.03
N SER A 143 2.36 -1.69 3.96
CA SER A 143 3.82 -1.79 4.02
C SER A 143 4.33 -3.22 4.30
N ARG A 144 3.44 -4.19 4.42
CA ARG A 144 3.74 -5.59 4.70
C ARG A 144 4.60 -5.74 5.97
N GLY A 145 5.47 -6.74 6.01
CA GLY A 145 6.32 -6.99 7.15
C GLY A 145 7.37 -5.92 7.43
N CYS A 146 7.69 -5.08 6.46
CA CYS A 146 8.62 -3.96 6.65
C CYS A 146 8.04 -2.94 7.63
N GLY A 147 6.93 -2.31 7.28
CA GLY A 147 6.32 -1.29 8.14
C GLY A 147 5.80 -1.85 9.47
N HIS A 148 5.29 -3.09 9.48
CA HIS A 148 4.95 -3.74 10.74
C HIS A 148 6.16 -3.85 11.66
N GLN A 149 7.35 -4.16 11.14
CA GLN A 149 8.57 -4.23 11.94
C GLN A 149 9.05 -2.85 12.37
N VAL A 150 8.99 -1.85 11.47
CA VAL A 150 9.31 -0.45 11.82
C VAL A 150 8.43 0.03 12.98
N CYS A 151 7.13 -0.24 12.93
CA CYS A 151 6.22 0.08 14.01
C CYS A 151 6.68 -0.57 15.33
N GLN A 152 7.02 -1.85 15.33
CA GLN A 152 7.48 -2.54 16.53
C GLN A 152 8.82 -1.99 17.04
N ASP A 153 9.76 -1.70 16.16
CA ASP A 153 11.08 -1.18 16.53
C ASP A 153 10.98 0.19 17.22
N HIS A 154 10.01 1.02 16.84
CA HIS A 154 9.83 2.36 17.36
C HIS A 154 8.78 2.48 18.46
N LEU A 155 7.93 1.49 18.68
CA LEU A 155 6.82 1.56 19.62
C LEU A 155 7.24 1.92 21.05
N ASP A 156 8.29 1.27 21.56
CA ASP A 156 8.79 1.55 22.92
C ASP A 156 9.37 2.96 23.05
N CYS A 157 9.94 3.48 21.97
CA CYS A 157 10.48 4.83 21.89
C CYS A 157 9.35 5.84 21.98
N VAL A 158 8.33 5.69 21.14
CA VAL A 158 7.15 6.56 21.11
C VAL A 158 6.36 6.48 22.42
N LEU A 159 6.23 5.31 23.06
CA LEU A 159 5.60 5.17 24.37
C LEU A 159 6.34 5.94 25.48
N ARG A 160 7.67 5.95 25.44
CA ARG A 160 8.46 6.78 26.39
C ARG A 160 8.25 8.27 26.14
N ALA A 161 8.20 8.68 24.88
CA ALA A 161 7.87 10.06 24.52
C ALA A 161 6.47 10.45 24.99
N SER A 162 5.44 9.65 24.70
CA SER A 162 4.07 9.88 25.19
C SER A 162 4.04 10.14 26.69
N LYS A 163 4.73 9.31 27.47
CA LYS A 163 4.80 9.45 28.93
C LYS A 163 5.52 10.73 29.36
N ARG A 164 6.61 11.09 28.69
CA ARG A 164 7.38 12.31 28.97
C ARG A 164 6.55 13.56 28.69
N GLU A 165 5.81 13.56 27.59
CA GLU A 165 4.95 14.68 27.15
C GLU A 165 3.58 14.71 27.87
N GLY A 166 3.34 13.78 28.81
CA GLY A 166 2.09 13.75 29.57
C GLY A 166 0.86 13.34 28.76
N ILE A 167 1.07 12.64 27.65
CA ILE A 167 -0.03 12.11 26.81
C ILE A 167 -0.60 10.88 27.51
N ASP A 168 -1.86 10.95 27.92
CA ASP A 168 -2.57 9.80 28.49
C ASP A 168 -3.09 8.91 27.37
N LEU A 169 -2.67 7.65 27.37
CA LEU A 169 -3.00 6.69 26.33
C LEU A 169 -3.98 5.65 26.89
N PRO A 170 -5.18 5.54 26.32
CA PRO A 170 -6.14 4.49 26.71
C PRO A 170 -5.66 3.09 26.31
N ASP A 171 -4.83 2.98 25.29
CA ASP A 171 -4.20 1.75 24.82
C ASP A 171 -2.78 2.03 24.33
N LYS A 172 -1.84 1.12 24.60
CA LYS A 172 -0.45 1.22 24.13
C LYS A 172 -0.31 1.24 22.61
N GLN A 173 -1.27 0.65 21.88
CA GLN A 173 -1.28 0.67 20.42
C GLN A 173 -1.58 2.07 19.85
N LEU A 174 -2.07 2.98 20.69
CA LEU A 174 -2.31 4.38 20.33
C LEU A 174 -1.13 5.29 20.71
N ALA A 175 0.07 4.72 20.84
CA ALA A 175 1.27 5.48 21.14
C ALA A 175 1.44 6.66 20.17
N ALA A 176 1.70 7.83 20.71
CA ALA A 176 1.85 9.07 19.95
C ALA A 176 2.96 9.92 20.53
N ALA A 177 3.63 10.67 19.68
CA ALA A 177 4.61 11.68 20.08
C ALA A 177 4.42 12.94 19.22
N PRO A 178 4.68 14.14 19.74
CA PRO A 178 4.75 15.34 18.92
C PRO A 178 5.82 15.21 17.85
N LEU A 179 5.58 15.78 16.65
CA LEU A 179 6.50 15.70 15.52
C LEU A 179 7.84 16.43 15.73
N ASP A 180 7.92 17.28 16.72
CA ASP A 180 9.13 18.04 17.09
C ASP A 180 9.99 17.31 18.15
N THR A 181 9.62 16.09 18.53
CA THR A 181 10.44 15.24 19.40
C THR A 181 11.48 14.45 18.58
N LYS A 182 12.45 13.86 19.25
CA LYS A 182 13.52 13.08 18.62
C LYS A 182 13.12 11.64 18.29
N GLU A 183 11.98 11.24 18.78
CA GLU A 183 11.46 9.87 18.66
C GLU A 183 10.69 9.60 17.33
#